data_6439e4241ffdc43114d980f609f38413
#
_entry.id   6439e4241ffdc43114d980f609f38413
#
_cell.length_a   1.000
_cell.length_b   1.000
_cell.length_c   1.000
_cell.angle_alpha   90.00
_cell.angle_beta   90.00
_cell.angle_gamma   90.00
#
_symmetry.space_group_name_H-M   'P 1'
#
loop_
_entity.id
_entity.type
_entity.pdbx_description
1 polymer ?
#
loop_
_entity_poly.entity_id
_entity_poly.type
_entity_poly.pdbx_seq_one_letter_code
_entity_poly.pdbx_strand_id
1 'polypeptide(L)'
;MEMSHRSAMYLDIYNETEALLRQLMGIPENYKVLFLQGGATLQFSAVPLNLMGEKNTADYADTGNFAHLAAEEAKKYGEVRIAASSREDGYTFIPRQFDWNPDAAYAYITTNNTIYGTRYTFVPDTGAVPLVADMSSNILSEPTDVSKFGVIFAGAQKNIGPAGLCV
;
A
#
# COMPACT_ATOMS: atom_id res chain seq x y z
N MET A 1 15.34 -21.76 -13.00
CA MET A 1 14.43 -22.94 -12.88
C MET A 1 13.10 -22.52 -13.46
N GLU A 2 12.65 -23.19 -14.48
CA GLU A 2 11.37 -22.91 -15.13
C GLU A 2 10.33 -23.88 -14.59
N MET A 3 9.24 -23.34 -14.07
CA MET A 3 8.15 -24.12 -13.51
C MET A 3 6.83 -23.61 -14.09
N SER A 4 6.01 -24.50 -14.60
CA SER A 4 4.69 -24.10 -15.07
C SER A 4 3.81 -23.69 -13.89
N HIS A 5 3.16 -22.52 -14.01
CA HIS A 5 2.18 -22.06 -13.02
C HIS A 5 0.95 -22.99 -12.86
N ARG A 6 0.82 -23.99 -13.74
CA ARG A 6 -0.25 -25.03 -13.70
C ARG A 6 0.24 -26.34 -13.10
N SER A 7 1.53 -26.46 -12.76
CA SER A 7 2.04 -27.70 -12.15
C SER A 7 1.60 -27.81 -10.69
N ALA A 8 1.41 -29.04 -10.21
CA ALA A 8 1.10 -29.30 -8.81
C ALA A 8 2.13 -28.68 -7.87
N MET A 9 3.42 -28.83 -8.17
CA MET A 9 4.50 -28.25 -7.39
C MET A 9 4.40 -26.71 -7.27
N TYR A 10 4.01 -26.01 -8.35
CA TYR A 10 3.83 -24.56 -8.28
C TYR A 10 2.60 -24.21 -7.41
N LEU A 11 1.51 -24.94 -7.58
CA LEU A 11 0.28 -24.71 -6.80
C LEU A 11 0.51 -24.96 -5.32
N ASP A 12 1.29 -25.96 -4.96
CA ASP A 12 1.65 -26.23 -3.56
C ASP A 12 2.44 -25.04 -2.96
N ILE A 13 3.45 -24.53 -3.68
CA ILE A 13 4.23 -23.36 -3.25
C ILE A 13 3.32 -22.11 -3.14
N TYR A 14 2.46 -21.89 -4.12
CA TYR A 14 1.51 -20.76 -4.12
C TYR A 14 0.59 -20.81 -2.91
N ASN A 15 -0.07 -21.94 -2.68
CA ASN A 15 -1.02 -22.13 -1.60
C ASN A 15 -0.34 -22.01 -0.23
N GLU A 16 0.84 -22.58 -0.05
CA GLU A 16 1.62 -22.44 1.18
C GLU A 16 2.02 -20.97 1.42
N THR A 17 2.46 -20.27 0.38
CA THR A 17 2.85 -18.85 0.48
C THR A 17 1.66 -17.98 0.91
N GLU A 18 0.49 -18.18 0.32
CA GLU A 18 -0.72 -17.45 0.71
C GLU A 18 -1.12 -17.78 2.15
N ALA A 19 -1.11 -19.06 2.52
CA ALA A 19 -1.47 -19.51 3.88
C ALA A 19 -0.54 -18.92 4.93
N LEU A 20 0.77 -18.92 4.69
CA LEU A 20 1.76 -18.34 5.59
C LEU A 20 1.59 -16.82 5.72
N LEU A 21 1.36 -16.12 4.62
CA LEU A 21 1.12 -14.67 4.66
C LEU A 21 -0.13 -14.33 5.48
N ARG A 22 -1.23 -15.08 5.26
CA ARG A 22 -2.45 -14.93 6.05
C ARG A 22 -2.22 -15.18 7.54
N GLN A 23 -1.47 -16.22 7.88
CA GLN A 23 -1.15 -16.55 9.25
C GLN A 23 -0.30 -15.47 9.93
N LEU A 24 0.77 -15.01 9.26
CA LEU A 24 1.72 -14.05 9.81
C LEU A 24 1.12 -12.66 10.01
N MET A 25 0.25 -12.24 9.11
CA MET A 25 -0.39 -10.92 9.18
C MET A 25 -1.79 -10.94 9.81
N GLY A 26 -2.32 -12.12 10.15
CA GLY A 26 -3.69 -12.24 10.67
C GLY A 26 -4.74 -11.77 9.65
N ILE A 27 -4.55 -12.07 8.35
CA ILE A 27 -5.43 -11.57 7.29
C ILE A 27 -6.81 -12.23 7.38
N PRO A 28 -7.90 -11.45 7.59
CA PRO A 28 -9.26 -12.00 7.65
C PRO A 28 -9.70 -12.61 6.31
N GLU A 29 -10.68 -13.53 6.35
CA GLU A 29 -11.15 -14.26 5.16
C GLU A 29 -11.81 -13.35 4.11
N ASN A 30 -12.36 -12.21 4.52
CA ASN A 30 -12.96 -11.23 3.61
C ASN A 30 -11.94 -10.45 2.77
N TYR A 31 -10.64 -10.54 3.11
CA TYR A 31 -9.57 -9.96 2.28
C TYR A 31 -9.08 -10.97 1.24
N LYS A 32 -8.76 -10.47 0.05
CA LYS A 32 -8.09 -11.23 -0.99
C LYS A 32 -6.59 -10.99 -0.93
N VAL A 33 -5.81 -12.03 -1.13
CA VAL A 33 -4.35 -11.93 -1.32
C VAL A 33 -4.08 -12.09 -2.81
N LEU A 34 -3.32 -11.17 -3.37
CA LEU A 34 -2.97 -11.16 -4.79
C LEU A 34 -1.45 -11.10 -4.93
N PHE A 35 -0.88 -11.95 -5.77
CA PHE A 35 0.51 -11.91 -6.16
C PHE A 35 0.59 -11.34 -7.58
N LEU A 36 1.09 -10.11 -7.70
CA LEU A 36 1.04 -9.34 -8.94
C LEU A 36 2.46 -9.07 -9.47
N GLN A 37 2.58 -8.98 -10.76
CA GLN A 37 3.79 -8.51 -11.42
C GLN A 37 3.87 -6.96 -11.39
N GLY A 38 5.02 -6.39 -11.80
CA GLY A 38 5.19 -4.94 -11.99
C GLY A 38 5.68 -4.19 -10.76
N GLY A 39 5.85 -4.88 -9.63
CA GLY A 39 6.35 -4.30 -8.38
C GLY A 39 5.42 -3.24 -7.78
N ALA A 40 5.87 -2.60 -6.70
CA ALA A 40 5.10 -1.57 -6.02
C ALA A 40 4.86 -0.33 -6.89
N THR A 41 5.76 -0.01 -7.82
CA THR A 41 5.59 1.15 -8.71
C THR A 41 4.36 1.03 -9.60
N LEU A 42 4.04 -0.19 -10.08
CA LEU A 42 2.81 -0.39 -10.86
C LEU A 42 1.55 -0.15 -10.02
N GLN A 43 1.62 -0.35 -8.70
CA GLN A 43 0.47 -0.10 -7.82
C GLN A 43 0.12 1.39 -7.70
N PHE A 44 1.07 2.29 -7.96
CA PHE A 44 0.78 3.73 -8.03
C PHE A 44 -0.23 4.08 -9.14
N SER A 45 -0.25 3.28 -10.22
CA SER A 45 -1.25 3.37 -11.29
C SER A 45 -2.47 2.45 -11.04
N ALA A 46 -2.22 1.22 -10.59
CA ALA A 46 -3.29 0.21 -10.42
C ALA A 46 -4.30 0.61 -9.34
N VAL A 47 -3.84 1.19 -8.23
CA VAL A 47 -4.71 1.67 -7.15
C VAL A 47 -5.70 2.72 -7.65
N PRO A 48 -5.29 3.87 -8.22
CA PRO A 48 -6.25 4.86 -8.70
C PRO A 48 -7.11 4.34 -9.85
N LEU A 49 -6.55 3.54 -10.77
CA LEU A 49 -7.31 2.95 -11.88
C LEU A 49 -8.50 2.09 -11.41
N ASN A 50 -8.33 1.37 -10.30
CA ASN A 50 -9.35 0.47 -9.77
C ASN A 50 -10.25 1.11 -8.70
N LEU A 51 -9.76 2.08 -7.95
CA LEU A 51 -10.47 2.58 -6.77
C LEU A 51 -11.08 3.97 -6.92
N MET A 52 -10.56 4.84 -7.80
CA MET A 52 -11.12 6.20 -7.93
C MET A 52 -12.59 6.21 -8.36
N GLY A 53 -12.97 5.39 -9.33
CA GLY A 53 -14.35 5.19 -9.74
C GLY A 53 -15.09 6.50 -10.02
N GLU A 54 -16.39 6.51 -9.69
CA GLU A 54 -17.25 7.68 -9.92
C GLU A 54 -16.94 8.86 -8.99
N LYS A 55 -16.35 8.64 -7.83
CA LYS A 55 -15.96 9.70 -6.90
C LYS A 55 -14.85 10.58 -7.48
N ASN A 56 -14.02 10.02 -8.33
CA ASN A 56 -12.96 10.68 -9.10
C ASN A 56 -11.99 11.55 -8.27
N THR A 57 -11.93 11.34 -6.95
CA THR A 57 -11.04 12.07 -6.05
C THR A 57 -10.44 11.14 -5.02
N ALA A 58 -9.17 11.35 -4.67
CA ALA A 58 -8.47 10.62 -3.62
C ALA A 58 -7.54 11.55 -2.84
N ASP A 59 -7.34 11.21 -1.56
CA ASP A 59 -6.51 11.97 -0.66
C ASP A 59 -5.18 11.24 -0.40
N TYR A 60 -4.10 12.00 -0.43
CA TYR A 60 -2.75 11.48 -0.21
C TYR A 60 -2.05 12.20 0.95
N ALA A 61 -1.31 11.46 1.76
CA ALA A 61 -0.37 12.02 2.71
C ALA A 61 1.03 12.04 2.06
N ASP A 62 1.53 13.23 1.71
CA ASP A 62 2.84 13.43 1.08
C ASP A 62 3.93 13.50 2.17
N THR A 63 4.38 12.32 2.61
CA THR A 63 5.33 12.16 3.72
C THR A 63 6.70 11.64 3.30
N GLY A 64 6.94 11.52 2.00
CA GLY A 64 8.21 11.04 1.45
C GLY A 64 8.20 10.92 -0.07
N ASN A 65 9.36 10.62 -0.64
CA ASN A 65 9.51 10.56 -2.10
C ASN A 65 8.53 9.59 -2.77
N PHE A 66 8.33 8.39 -2.23
CA PHE A 66 7.43 7.40 -2.84
C PHE A 66 5.95 7.78 -2.66
N ALA A 67 5.58 8.39 -1.54
CA ALA A 67 4.25 8.96 -1.34
C ALA A 67 3.98 10.07 -2.36
N HIS A 68 4.96 10.94 -2.59
CA HIS A 68 4.87 11.99 -3.59
C HIS A 68 4.71 11.43 -5.01
N LEU A 69 5.54 10.45 -5.40
CA LEU A 69 5.45 9.82 -6.72
C LEU A 69 4.11 9.10 -6.93
N ALA A 70 3.57 8.46 -5.89
CA ALA A 70 2.25 7.83 -5.95
C ALA A 70 1.14 8.88 -6.17
N ALA A 71 1.21 10.03 -5.47
CA ALA A 71 0.26 11.12 -5.67
C ALA A 71 0.34 11.71 -7.09
N GLU A 72 1.56 11.93 -7.62
CA GLU A 72 1.75 12.43 -8.98
C GLU A 72 1.22 11.45 -10.05
N GLU A 73 1.45 10.15 -9.85
CA GLU A 73 0.92 9.13 -10.75
C GLU A 73 -0.61 9.09 -10.73
N ALA A 74 -1.22 9.18 -9.56
CA ALA A 74 -2.67 9.14 -9.38
C ALA A 74 -3.40 10.31 -10.07
N LYS A 75 -2.76 11.47 -10.23
CA LYS A 75 -3.32 12.63 -10.97
C LYS A 75 -3.68 12.32 -12.43
N LYS A 76 -3.14 11.25 -12.99
CA LYS A 76 -3.49 10.80 -14.35
C LYS A 76 -4.87 10.14 -14.42
N TYR A 77 -5.44 9.77 -13.27
CA TYR A 77 -6.67 9.00 -13.17
C TYR A 77 -7.84 9.78 -12.56
N GLY A 78 -7.56 10.91 -11.88
CA GLY A 78 -8.57 11.74 -11.25
C GLY A 78 -7.96 12.85 -10.41
N GLU A 79 -8.79 13.49 -9.59
CA GLU A 79 -8.36 14.57 -8.71
C GLU A 79 -7.61 14.00 -7.50
N VAL A 80 -6.45 14.58 -7.20
CA VAL A 80 -5.64 14.22 -6.04
C VAL A 80 -5.52 15.43 -5.11
N ARG A 81 -5.94 15.24 -3.85
CA ARG A 81 -5.76 16.19 -2.77
C ARG A 81 -4.61 15.72 -1.86
N ILE A 82 -3.86 16.67 -1.33
CA ILE A 82 -2.85 16.40 -0.31
C ILE A 82 -3.46 16.72 1.05
N ALA A 83 -3.84 15.66 1.79
CA ALA A 83 -4.48 15.80 3.10
C ALA A 83 -3.49 16.17 4.22
N ALA A 84 -2.21 15.85 4.05
CA ALA A 84 -1.12 16.27 4.92
C ALA A 84 0.21 16.15 4.17
N SER A 85 1.17 17.00 4.50
CA SER A 85 2.51 16.95 3.92
C SER A 85 3.55 17.35 4.95
N SER A 86 4.73 16.73 4.88
CA SER A 86 5.95 17.18 5.57
C SER A 86 7.06 17.56 4.59
N ARG A 87 6.70 17.83 3.33
CA ARG A 87 7.64 18.09 2.24
C ARG A 87 8.48 19.34 2.44
N GLU A 88 7.86 20.44 2.90
CA GLU A 88 8.55 21.70 3.15
C GLU A 88 9.59 21.59 4.27
N ASP A 89 9.37 20.63 5.18
CA ASP A 89 10.30 20.30 6.28
C ASP A 89 11.27 19.16 5.89
N GLY A 90 11.43 18.86 4.61
CA GLY A 90 12.34 17.82 4.11
C GLY A 90 11.94 16.40 4.51
N TYR A 91 10.64 16.15 4.78
CA TYR A 91 10.11 14.84 5.20
C TYR A 91 10.69 14.30 6.52
N THR A 92 11.03 15.20 7.45
CA THR A 92 11.71 14.84 8.70
C THR A 92 10.78 14.27 9.77
N PHE A 93 9.46 14.32 9.57
CA PHE A 93 8.44 13.78 10.49
C PHE A 93 7.20 13.26 9.75
N ILE A 94 6.36 12.54 10.49
CA ILE A 94 5.01 12.15 10.04
C ILE A 94 3.99 13.10 10.68
N PRO A 95 3.18 13.81 9.88
CA PRO A 95 2.10 14.66 10.39
C PRO A 95 1.14 13.87 11.30
N ARG A 96 0.57 14.56 12.29
CA ARG A 96 -0.43 13.98 13.20
C ARG A 96 -1.85 14.45 12.89
N GLN A 97 -1.98 15.47 12.04
CA GLN A 97 -3.26 16.02 11.61
C GLN A 97 -3.39 15.86 10.10
N PHE A 98 -4.55 15.43 9.66
CA PHE A 98 -4.88 15.17 8.27
C PHE A 98 -6.22 15.81 7.93
N ASP A 99 -6.28 16.49 6.80
CA ASP A 99 -7.52 17.05 6.24
C ASP A 99 -8.13 16.06 5.24
N TRP A 100 -8.59 14.89 5.76
CA TRP A 100 -9.22 13.88 4.92
C TRP A 100 -10.58 14.36 4.41
N ASN A 101 -10.79 14.23 3.09
CA ASN A 101 -12.10 14.45 2.47
C ASN A 101 -13.00 13.22 2.73
N PRO A 102 -14.12 13.36 3.45
CA PRO A 102 -15.01 12.24 3.73
C PRO A 102 -15.66 11.65 2.47
N ASP A 103 -15.65 12.39 1.35
CA ASP A 103 -16.19 11.95 0.07
C ASP A 103 -15.13 11.36 -0.87
N ALA A 104 -13.85 11.31 -0.47
CA ALA A 104 -12.81 10.70 -1.26
C ALA A 104 -13.08 9.21 -1.52
N ALA A 105 -12.59 8.71 -2.65
CA ALA A 105 -12.67 7.30 -2.98
C ALA A 105 -11.78 6.45 -2.07
N TYR A 106 -10.61 6.97 -1.72
CA TYR A 106 -9.68 6.39 -0.76
C TYR A 106 -8.73 7.45 -0.20
N ALA A 107 -8.12 7.14 0.94
CA ALA A 107 -6.98 7.85 1.51
C ALA A 107 -5.71 6.99 1.32
N TYR A 108 -4.56 7.62 1.10
CA TYR A 108 -3.30 6.91 0.81
C TYR A 108 -2.18 7.36 1.74
N ILE A 109 -1.44 6.36 2.26
CA ILE A 109 -0.21 6.57 3.04
C ILE A 109 0.91 5.64 2.56
N THR A 110 2.16 6.07 2.75
CA THR A 110 3.35 5.23 2.70
C THR A 110 3.85 5.04 4.13
N THR A 111 3.69 3.83 4.67
CA THR A 111 3.84 3.57 6.12
C THR A 111 5.27 3.71 6.62
N ASN A 112 6.26 3.50 5.75
CA ASN A 112 7.68 3.69 6.04
C ASN A 112 8.40 4.40 4.89
N ASN A 113 8.92 5.58 5.16
CA ASN A 113 9.64 6.40 4.18
C ASN A 113 11.14 6.07 4.22
N THR A 114 11.53 5.06 3.46
CA THR A 114 12.87 4.45 3.49
C THR A 114 14.02 5.45 3.32
N ILE A 115 13.85 6.44 2.43
CA ILE A 115 14.90 7.44 2.13
C ILE A 115 15.13 8.39 3.31
N TYR A 116 14.04 8.76 4.00
CA TYR A 116 14.07 9.78 5.05
C TYR A 116 14.13 9.20 6.47
N GLY A 117 13.94 7.88 6.60
CA GLY A 117 13.97 7.21 7.90
C GLY A 117 12.77 7.54 8.80
N THR A 118 11.68 8.04 8.24
CA THR A 118 10.44 8.33 8.97
C THR A 118 9.41 7.23 8.74
N ARG A 119 8.65 6.89 9.78
CA ARG A 119 7.61 5.87 9.70
C ARG A 119 6.38 6.25 10.50
N TYR A 120 5.24 5.74 10.09
CA TYR A 120 4.02 5.80 10.89
C TYR A 120 4.13 4.86 12.09
N THR A 121 3.83 5.37 13.28
CA THR A 121 3.68 4.61 14.53
C THR A 121 2.23 4.49 14.96
N PHE A 122 1.31 4.86 14.08
CA PHE A 122 -0.14 4.84 14.25
C PHE A 122 -0.80 4.66 12.89
N VAL A 123 -2.04 4.21 12.88
CA VAL A 123 -2.88 4.19 11.68
C VAL A 123 -3.76 5.44 11.74
N PRO A 124 -3.73 6.34 10.72
CA PRO A 124 -4.61 7.49 10.69
C PRO A 124 -6.08 7.05 10.66
N ASP A 125 -6.92 7.79 11.36
CA ASP A 125 -8.37 7.62 11.24
C ASP A 125 -8.86 8.36 9.98
N THR A 126 -9.42 7.62 9.04
CA THR A 126 -9.97 8.12 7.78
C THR A 126 -11.50 8.09 7.76
N GLY A 127 -12.13 7.79 8.91
CA GLY A 127 -13.58 7.62 9.01
C GLY A 127 -14.07 6.46 8.13
N ALA A 128 -15.02 6.74 7.25
CA ALA A 128 -15.58 5.74 6.32
C ALA A 128 -14.77 5.58 5.02
N VAL A 129 -13.74 6.39 4.81
CA VAL A 129 -12.91 6.35 3.58
C VAL A 129 -11.90 5.21 3.68
N PRO A 130 -11.85 4.29 2.70
CA PRO A 130 -10.88 3.19 2.71
C PRO A 130 -9.44 3.71 2.73
N LEU A 131 -8.61 3.18 3.62
CA LEU A 131 -7.19 3.51 3.70
C LEU A 131 -6.37 2.55 2.83
N VAL A 132 -5.58 3.10 1.92
CA VAL A 132 -4.60 2.39 1.11
C VAL A 132 -3.21 2.61 1.69
N ALA A 133 -2.45 1.55 1.87
CA ALA A 133 -1.11 1.62 2.45
C ALA A 133 -0.05 0.96 1.56
N ASP A 134 0.98 1.73 1.19
CA ASP A 134 2.25 1.18 0.72
C ASP A 134 3.08 0.74 1.93
N MET A 135 3.23 -0.56 2.09
CA MET A 135 4.05 -1.18 3.14
C MET A 135 5.33 -1.83 2.59
N SER A 136 5.76 -1.47 1.40
CA SER A 136 6.86 -2.16 0.70
C SER A 136 8.11 -2.32 1.55
N SER A 137 8.44 -1.38 2.43
CA SER A 137 9.68 -1.43 3.20
C SER A 137 9.53 -1.92 4.63
N ASN A 138 8.31 -2.08 5.15
CA ASN A 138 8.07 -2.50 6.53
C ASN A 138 6.98 -3.56 6.71
N ILE A 139 6.41 -4.10 5.64
CA ILE A 139 5.48 -5.25 5.75
C ILE A 139 6.16 -6.40 6.50
N LEU A 140 5.44 -7.07 7.39
CA LEU A 140 5.94 -8.18 8.21
C LEU A 140 7.04 -7.80 9.23
N SER A 141 7.39 -6.53 9.38
CA SER A 141 8.39 -6.10 10.38
C SER A 141 7.82 -5.98 11.79
N GLU A 142 6.51 -5.78 11.89
CA GLU A 142 5.78 -5.68 13.15
C GLU A 142 4.32 -6.14 12.95
N PRO A 143 3.61 -6.53 14.01
CA PRO A 143 2.18 -6.87 13.93
C PRO A 143 1.38 -5.71 13.35
N THR A 144 0.50 -6.01 12.39
CA THR A 144 -0.34 -5.04 11.71
C THR A 144 -1.80 -5.49 11.78
N ASP A 145 -2.68 -4.61 12.25
CA ASP A 145 -4.13 -4.85 12.19
C ASP A 145 -4.63 -4.56 10.76
N VAL A 146 -4.68 -5.62 9.94
CA VAL A 146 -5.11 -5.54 8.53
C VAL A 146 -6.51 -4.96 8.39
N SER A 147 -7.39 -5.14 9.38
CA SER A 147 -8.79 -4.68 9.32
C SER A 147 -8.94 -3.15 9.23
N LYS A 148 -7.88 -2.41 9.55
CA LYS A 148 -7.85 -0.94 9.43
C LYS A 148 -7.56 -0.43 8.03
N PHE A 149 -7.30 -1.31 7.08
CA PHE A 149 -6.93 -0.93 5.72
C PHE A 149 -7.92 -1.50 4.70
N GLY A 150 -8.26 -0.69 3.71
CA GLY A 150 -8.99 -1.17 2.53
C GLY A 150 -8.09 -1.93 1.58
N VAL A 151 -6.84 -1.45 1.42
CA VAL A 151 -5.79 -2.10 0.61
C VAL A 151 -4.44 -1.93 1.29
N ILE A 152 -3.68 -3.01 1.33
CA ILE A 152 -2.24 -2.98 1.62
C ILE A 152 -1.54 -3.52 0.38
N PHE A 153 -0.45 -2.89 -0.05
CA PHE A 153 0.43 -3.47 -1.04
C PHE A 153 1.90 -3.33 -0.64
N ALA A 154 2.73 -4.23 -1.16
CA ALA A 154 4.16 -4.24 -0.88
C ALA A 154 4.94 -4.90 -2.01
N GLY A 155 6.00 -4.23 -2.49
CA GLY A 155 7.01 -4.86 -3.32
C GLY A 155 7.81 -5.87 -2.51
N ALA A 156 7.94 -7.11 -3.01
CA ALA A 156 8.51 -8.22 -2.24
C ALA A 156 10.00 -8.04 -1.89
N GLN A 157 10.77 -7.34 -2.72
CA GLN A 157 12.24 -7.30 -2.67
C GLN A 157 12.86 -6.64 -1.42
N LYS A 158 12.07 -6.03 -0.55
CA LYS A 158 12.59 -5.40 0.67
C LYS A 158 12.50 -6.34 1.87
N ASN A 159 11.31 -6.67 2.33
CA ASN A 159 11.13 -7.43 3.57
C ASN A 159 10.40 -8.77 3.43
N ILE A 160 9.90 -9.12 2.24
CA ILE A 160 9.22 -10.39 2.02
C ILE A 160 10.19 -11.44 1.46
N GLY A 161 10.90 -11.14 0.36
CA GLY A 161 11.71 -12.12 -0.34
C GLY A 161 12.39 -11.58 -1.61
N PRO A 162 12.66 -12.42 -2.60
CA PRO A 162 13.26 -12.00 -3.86
C PRO A 162 12.40 -10.99 -4.62
N ALA A 163 13.06 -10.18 -5.47
CA ALA A 163 12.36 -9.31 -6.40
C ALA A 163 11.56 -10.11 -7.44
N GLY A 164 10.51 -9.50 -7.98
CA GLY A 164 9.74 -10.06 -9.09
C GLY A 164 8.22 -10.00 -8.90
N LEU A 165 7.75 -9.73 -7.68
CA LEU A 165 6.33 -9.59 -7.44
C LEU A 165 6.00 -8.47 -6.44
N CYS A 166 4.72 -8.10 -6.44
CA CYS A 166 4.06 -7.26 -5.44
C CYS A 166 2.90 -8.07 -4.84
N VAL A 167 2.72 -7.97 -3.55
CA VAL A 167 1.57 -8.53 -2.82
C VAL A 167 0.57 -7.44 -2.58
#